data_42f65628e77b89c8711f969bfc8753c1
#
_entry.id   42f65628e77b89c8711f969bfc8753c1
#
_cell.length_a   1.000
_cell.length_b   1.000
_cell.length_c   1.000
_cell.angle_alpha   90.00
_cell.angle_beta   90.00
_cell.angle_gamma   90.00
#
_symmetry.space_group_name_H-M   'P 1'
#
loop_
_entity.id
_entity.type
_entity.pdbx_description
1 polymer ?
#
loop_
_entity_poly.entity_id
_entity_poly.type
_entity_poly.pdbx_seq_one_letter_code
_entity_poly.pdbx_strand_id
1 'polypeptide(L)'
;MIELTLNQIAKIVDGEVINSDGTQSTSAYPVINSSRATSDTFFAAFVGSKVDGHDFIEDAIANGAQFALVSKDCASSAIKVLDVRKALSDLATYVRSKLENLQVIGITGSQGKTTTKDLLKHILSVSGETVAPEESLNNELGVPLLILRCTERTKFCIVEMGARHVGDISHLARIAKPHVGVVLTVGTAHLGEFGSRELIAKAKSELITALEAGATAILGTYDEFTPKMIVPPGVKRILFGEKSTCEVRAADLEVREGRAHFDLVTPDGRAAVGLQLLGMHQVSNALAAAAVATALKIPIETISAALSTAEISSKWRMEISQVGEITLINDSYNANPESMAAALRTLALVSQESGGVSWAILGKMQELGESSAGQHAAIGRLVSEVGIDNLVVIGIKDYLTDLDSLEDGGSSDVHYFDTKSEALSIVEHFTPGDVVLVKASRSEEFNLLADLIKERLQEVGQ
;
A
#
# COMPACT_ATOMS: atom_id res chain seq x y z
N MET A 1 7.86 -14.86 -16.14
CA MET A 1 9.29 -14.73 -15.76
C MET A 1 10.19 -14.91 -16.98
N ILE A 2 11.54 -14.95 -16.82
CA ILE A 2 12.45 -15.38 -17.89
C ILE A 2 12.19 -16.84 -18.28
N GLU A 3 12.57 -17.23 -19.51
CA GLU A 3 12.38 -18.61 -19.97
C GLU A 3 13.37 -19.58 -19.31
N LEU A 4 12.89 -20.66 -18.72
CA LEU A 4 13.65 -21.72 -18.05
C LEU A 4 13.01 -23.08 -18.34
N THR A 5 13.81 -24.16 -18.39
CA THR A 5 13.22 -25.52 -18.37
C THR A 5 12.84 -25.94 -16.95
N LEU A 6 11.90 -26.89 -16.80
CA LEU A 6 11.54 -27.43 -15.48
C LEU A 6 12.77 -28.01 -14.74
N ASN A 7 13.70 -28.64 -15.47
CA ASN A 7 14.96 -29.15 -14.90
C ASN A 7 15.86 -28.00 -14.38
N GLN A 8 15.91 -26.85 -15.07
CA GLN A 8 16.64 -25.67 -14.58
C GLN A 8 15.98 -25.10 -13.32
N ILE A 9 14.64 -24.97 -13.32
CA ILE A 9 13.90 -24.51 -12.15
C ILE A 9 14.15 -25.46 -10.97
N ALA A 10 13.99 -26.77 -11.14
CA ALA A 10 14.23 -27.76 -10.10
C ALA A 10 15.65 -27.64 -9.50
N LYS A 11 16.66 -27.47 -10.36
CA LYS A 11 18.05 -27.25 -9.90
C LYS A 11 18.22 -25.96 -9.09
N ILE A 12 17.54 -24.87 -9.47
CA ILE A 12 17.62 -23.58 -8.77
C ILE A 12 16.99 -23.67 -7.39
N VAL A 13 15.88 -24.40 -7.26
CA VAL A 13 15.10 -24.51 -6.02
C VAL A 13 15.44 -25.72 -5.16
N ASP A 14 16.51 -26.46 -5.51
CA ASP A 14 16.90 -27.73 -4.87
C ASP A 14 15.75 -28.71 -4.76
N GLY A 15 15.06 -28.91 -5.91
CA GLY A 15 13.87 -29.75 -6.04
C GLY A 15 14.05 -30.86 -7.08
N GLU A 16 13.01 -31.66 -7.23
CA GLU A 16 12.91 -32.77 -8.16
C GLU A 16 11.71 -32.60 -9.11
N VAL A 17 11.91 -32.82 -10.40
CA VAL A 17 10.81 -32.86 -11.38
C VAL A 17 10.09 -34.20 -11.24
N ILE A 18 8.78 -34.15 -11.03
CA ILE A 18 7.92 -35.34 -10.95
C ILE A 18 6.85 -35.30 -12.04
N ASN A 19 6.49 -36.47 -12.57
CA ASN A 19 5.47 -36.67 -13.61
C ASN A 19 5.70 -35.87 -14.91
N SER A 20 6.99 -35.58 -15.22
CA SER A 20 7.44 -34.92 -16.44
C SER A 20 8.90 -35.31 -16.70
N ASP A 21 9.37 -35.19 -17.95
CA ASP A 21 10.80 -35.35 -18.32
C ASP A 21 11.64 -34.08 -17.97
N GLY A 22 10.98 -33.02 -17.60
CA GLY A 22 11.61 -31.78 -17.20
C GLY A 22 12.23 -30.92 -18.32
N THR A 23 12.09 -31.34 -19.59
CA THR A 23 12.68 -30.64 -20.74
C THR A 23 11.82 -29.48 -21.24
N GLN A 24 10.57 -29.42 -20.84
CA GLN A 24 9.65 -28.34 -21.17
C GLN A 24 10.18 -27.00 -20.72
N SER A 25 10.28 -26.02 -21.65
CA SER A 25 10.56 -24.61 -21.37
C SER A 25 9.30 -23.88 -20.95
N THR A 26 9.43 -22.98 -20.01
CA THR A 26 8.35 -22.15 -19.48
C THR A 26 8.83 -20.75 -19.13
N SER A 27 8.00 -19.75 -19.37
CA SER A 27 8.09 -18.39 -18.82
C SER A 27 6.95 -18.07 -17.85
N ALA A 28 6.23 -19.10 -17.40
CA ALA A 28 5.10 -18.99 -16.49
C ALA A 28 5.51 -18.30 -15.17
N TYR A 29 4.62 -17.49 -14.62
CA TYR A 29 4.80 -16.88 -13.31
C TYR A 29 3.89 -17.57 -12.26
N PRO A 30 4.26 -17.50 -10.97
CA PRO A 30 3.53 -18.21 -9.93
C PRO A 30 2.18 -17.58 -9.59
N VAL A 31 1.18 -18.42 -9.35
CA VAL A 31 -0.07 -18.08 -8.68
C VAL A 31 -0.29 -19.00 -7.48
N ILE A 32 -0.96 -18.51 -6.46
CA ILE A 32 -1.26 -19.23 -5.20
C ILE A 32 -2.76 -19.49 -5.02
N ASN A 33 -3.58 -18.99 -5.95
CA ASN A 33 -5.01 -19.23 -6.01
C ASN A 33 -5.32 -19.97 -7.32
N SER A 34 -5.88 -21.18 -7.22
CA SER A 34 -6.20 -22.01 -8.37
C SER A 34 -7.16 -21.35 -9.37
N SER A 35 -8.08 -20.49 -8.88
CA SER A 35 -9.00 -19.75 -9.76
C SER A 35 -8.33 -18.67 -10.61
N ARG A 36 -7.09 -18.27 -10.28
CA ARG A 36 -6.28 -17.33 -11.07
C ARG A 36 -5.29 -18.03 -12.00
N ALA A 37 -5.32 -19.36 -12.06
CA ALA A 37 -4.47 -20.13 -12.95
C ALA A 37 -4.87 -19.91 -14.42
N THR A 38 -3.86 -19.78 -15.29
CA THR A 38 -3.98 -19.61 -16.74
C THR A 38 -2.79 -20.31 -17.42
N SER A 39 -2.78 -20.37 -18.77
CA SER A 39 -1.66 -20.90 -19.55
C SER A 39 -0.31 -20.18 -19.35
N ASP A 40 -0.32 -18.99 -18.75
CA ASP A 40 0.89 -18.21 -18.48
C ASP A 40 1.38 -18.37 -17.03
N THR A 41 0.79 -19.30 -16.26
CA THR A 41 1.07 -19.46 -14.84
C THR A 41 1.51 -20.88 -14.46
N PHE A 42 2.20 -20.97 -13.32
CA PHE A 42 2.33 -22.22 -12.58
C PHE A 42 1.73 -22.05 -11.17
N PHE A 43 1.26 -23.16 -10.60
CA PHE A 43 0.61 -23.12 -9.30
C PHE A 43 1.57 -23.45 -8.17
N ALA A 44 1.71 -22.57 -7.18
CA ALA A 44 2.51 -22.80 -5.99
C ALA A 44 1.61 -23.26 -4.83
N ALA A 45 1.71 -24.52 -4.43
CA ALA A 45 0.88 -25.15 -3.42
C ALA A 45 1.51 -24.97 -2.02
N PHE A 46 0.87 -24.16 -1.16
CA PHE A 46 1.27 -23.95 0.22
C PHE A 46 0.38 -24.70 1.19
N VAL A 47 0.97 -25.19 2.27
CA VAL A 47 0.22 -25.61 3.45
C VAL A 47 -0.09 -24.37 4.27
N GLY A 48 -1.33 -23.90 4.23
CA GLY A 48 -1.82 -22.77 5.01
C GLY A 48 -2.34 -23.22 6.39
N SER A 49 -2.74 -22.25 7.22
CA SER A 49 -3.29 -22.53 8.56
C SER A 49 -4.72 -23.09 8.52
N LYS A 50 -5.48 -22.82 7.47
CA LYS A 50 -6.89 -23.26 7.31
C LYS A 50 -7.09 -24.19 6.14
N VAL A 51 -6.25 -24.12 5.11
CA VAL A 51 -6.42 -24.81 3.83
C VAL A 51 -5.06 -25.30 3.35
N ASP A 52 -5.00 -26.50 2.80
CA ASP A 52 -3.82 -27.01 2.12
C ASP A 52 -3.93 -26.74 0.62
N GLY A 53 -2.99 -25.97 0.07
CA GLY A 53 -2.95 -25.64 -1.36
C GLY A 53 -2.80 -26.87 -2.26
N HIS A 54 -2.27 -27.98 -1.73
CA HIS A 54 -2.12 -29.23 -2.50
C HIS A 54 -3.47 -29.83 -2.92
N ASP A 55 -4.56 -29.55 -2.21
CA ASP A 55 -5.91 -30.01 -2.55
C ASP A 55 -6.47 -29.33 -3.82
N PHE A 56 -5.85 -28.25 -4.28
CA PHE A 56 -6.28 -27.45 -5.44
C PHE A 56 -5.37 -27.58 -6.67
N ILE A 57 -4.42 -28.53 -6.67
CA ILE A 57 -3.48 -28.70 -7.79
C ILE A 57 -4.23 -29.08 -9.06
N GLU A 58 -5.17 -30.03 -8.98
CA GLU A 58 -5.94 -30.48 -10.14
C GLU A 58 -6.80 -29.35 -10.71
N ASP A 59 -7.43 -28.56 -9.85
CA ASP A 59 -8.19 -27.37 -10.27
C ASP A 59 -7.29 -26.35 -10.97
N ALA A 60 -6.10 -26.09 -10.43
CA ALA A 60 -5.16 -25.15 -11.03
C ALA A 60 -4.68 -25.61 -12.42
N ILE A 61 -4.38 -26.91 -12.57
CA ILE A 61 -3.99 -27.49 -13.86
C ILE A 61 -5.18 -27.47 -14.84
N ALA A 62 -6.39 -27.80 -14.39
CA ALA A 62 -7.59 -27.70 -15.20
C ALA A 62 -7.88 -26.28 -15.69
N ASN A 63 -7.56 -25.27 -14.87
CA ASN A 63 -7.66 -23.86 -15.21
C ASN A 63 -6.49 -23.35 -16.08
N GLY A 64 -5.49 -24.19 -16.37
CA GLY A 64 -4.44 -23.91 -17.35
C GLY A 64 -3.02 -23.76 -16.78
N ALA A 65 -2.80 -23.93 -15.46
CA ALA A 65 -1.43 -23.88 -14.92
C ALA A 65 -0.54 -24.92 -15.63
N GLN A 66 0.65 -24.52 -16.03
CA GLN A 66 1.56 -25.37 -16.81
C GLN A 66 2.16 -26.51 -15.99
N PHE A 67 2.41 -26.28 -14.70
CA PHE A 67 2.91 -27.24 -13.72
C PHE A 67 2.61 -26.73 -12.31
N ALA A 68 2.92 -27.55 -11.31
CA ALA A 68 2.81 -27.15 -9.91
C ALA A 68 4.19 -27.14 -9.20
N LEU A 69 4.37 -26.24 -8.23
CA LEU A 69 5.47 -26.27 -7.26
C LEU A 69 4.89 -26.76 -5.94
N VAL A 70 5.38 -27.90 -5.44
CA VAL A 70 4.71 -28.66 -4.39
C VAL A 70 5.70 -29.13 -3.31
N SER A 71 5.19 -29.43 -2.09
CA SER A 71 5.98 -30.10 -1.05
C SER A 71 5.55 -31.55 -0.81
N LYS A 72 4.54 -32.04 -1.51
CA LYS A 72 4.01 -33.41 -1.44
C LYS A 72 3.93 -34.02 -2.83
N ASP A 73 3.85 -35.38 -2.91
CA ASP A 73 3.58 -36.02 -4.17
C ASP A 73 2.19 -35.67 -4.71
N CYS A 74 2.08 -35.53 -6.01
CA CYS A 74 0.83 -35.27 -6.73
C CYS A 74 0.83 -36.05 -8.06
N ALA A 75 -0.31 -36.13 -8.75
CA ALA A 75 -0.44 -36.84 -10.05
C ALA A 75 -0.03 -35.94 -11.24
N SER A 76 -0.09 -34.64 -11.09
CA SER A 76 0.20 -33.65 -12.15
C SER A 76 1.70 -33.45 -12.34
N SER A 77 2.10 -32.85 -13.48
CA SER A 77 3.47 -32.38 -13.70
C SER A 77 3.84 -31.37 -12.64
N ALA A 78 4.92 -31.58 -11.90
CA ALA A 78 5.31 -30.73 -10.81
C ALA A 78 6.82 -30.70 -10.54
N ILE A 79 7.23 -29.68 -9.77
CA ILE A 79 8.54 -29.63 -9.13
C ILE A 79 8.30 -29.79 -7.63
N LYS A 80 8.82 -30.89 -7.06
CA LYS A 80 8.73 -31.20 -5.65
C LYS A 80 9.93 -30.63 -4.90
N VAL A 81 9.66 -29.91 -3.81
CA VAL A 81 10.65 -29.24 -2.95
C VAL A 81 10.35 -29.52 -1.48
N LEU A 82 11.30 -29.26 -0.59
CA LEU A 82 11.06 -29.38 0.85
C LEU A 82 10.18 -28.23 1.38
N ASP A 83 10.39 -27.01 0.86
CA ASP A 83 9.69 -25.78 1.29
C ASP A 83 9.39 -24.92 0.06
N VAL A 84 8.10 -24.77 -0.26
CA VAL A 84 7.63 -24.00 -1.42
C VAL A 84 7.91 -22.51 -1.27
N ARG A 85 7.88 -21.96 -0.05
CA ARG A 85 8.20 -20.52 0.18
C ARG A 85 9.66 -20.23 -0.09
N LYS A 86 10.55 -21.09 0.46
CA LYS A 86 11.98 -20.99 0.19
C LYS A 86 12.28 -21.15 -1.30
N ALA A 87 11.66 -22.11 -1.96
CA ALA A 87 11.83 -22.36 -3.39
C ALA A 87 11.41 -21.15 -4.24
N LEU A 88 10.30 -20.48 -3.92
CA LEU A 88 9.89 -19.24 -4.61
C LEU A 88 10.89 -18.10 -4.37
N SER A 89 11.41 -17.95 -3.16
CA SER A 89 12.42 -16.94 -2.84
C SER A 89 13.73 -17.18 -3.60
N ASP A 90 14.18 -18.43 -3.67
CA ASP A 90 15.40 -18.82 -4.41
C ASP A 90 15.22 -18.58 -5.91
N LEU A 91 14.07 -18.99 -6.48
CA LEU A 91 13.75 -18.77 -7.89
C LEU A 91 13.67 -17.26 -8.20
N ALA A 92 13.01 -16.47 -7.35
CA ALA A 92 12.91 -15.02 -7.52
C ALA A 92 14.29 -14.34 -7.45
N THR A 93 15.14 -14.77 -6.53
CA THR A 93 16.51 -14.26 -6.40
C THR A 93 17.34 -14.59 -7.65
N TYR A 94 17.20 -15.81 -8.17
CA TYR A 94 17.85 -16.22 -9.42
C TYR A 94 17.35 -15.39 -10.61
N VAL A 95 16.03 -15.32 -10.83
CA VAL A 95 15.42 -14.53 -11.91
C VAL A 95 15.85 -13.07 -11.82
N ARG A 96 15.79 -12.47 -10.61
CA ARG A 96 16.26 -11.11 -10.38
C ARG A 96 17.72 -10.91 -10.79
N SER A 97 18.60 -11.89 -10.54
CA SER A 97 20.02 -11.82 -10.89
C SER A 97 20.29 -11.87 -12.41
N LYS A 98 19.32 -12.35 -13.20
CA LYS A 98 19.42 -12.45 -14.67
C LYS A 98 18.85 -11.23 -15.38
N LEU A 99 18.05 -10.42 -14.70
CA LEU A 99 17.42 -9.22 -15.25
C LEU A 99 18.32 -7.99 -15.00
N GLU A 100 19.43 -7.86 -15.75
CA GLU A 100 20.45 -6.83 -15.56
C GLU A 100 19.92 -5.40 -15.81
N ASN A 101 18.99 -5.24 -16.76
CA ASN A 101 18.42 -3.94 -17.13
C ASN A 101 17.23 -3.54 -16.25
N LEU A 102 16.75 -4.43 -15.37
CA LEU A 102 15.62 -4.17 -14.50
C LEU A 102 15.97 -3.20 -13.38
N GLN A 103 15.31 -2.05 -13.34
CA GLN A 103 15.39 -1.12 -12.23
C GLN A 103 14.39 -1.51 -11.15
N VAL A 104 14.86 -1.96 -9.99
CA VAL A 104 14.01 -2.32 -8.85
C VAL A 104 13.96 -1.19 -7.85
N ILE A 105 12.75 -0.80 -7.47
CA ILE A 105 12.47 0.25 -6.49
C ILE A 105 11.82 -0.39 -5.26
N GLY A 106 12.48 -0.36 -4.12
CA GLY A 106 11.92 -0.78 -2.83
C GLY A 106 11.25 0.40 -2.12
N ILE A 107 10.02 0.22 -1.64
CA ILE A 107 9.26 1.25 -0.90
C ILE A 107 8.84 0.72 0.44
N THR A 108 9.20 1.42 1.53
CA THR A 108 8.70 1.16 2.87
C THR A 108 8.25 2.45 3.56
N GLY A 109 7.52 2.31 4.66
CA GLY A 109 6.99 3.43 5.44
C GLY A 109 5.86 2.95 6.34
N SER A 110 5.50 3.72 7.35
CA SER A 110 4.36 3.41 8.21
C SER A 110 3.04 3.60 7.45
N GLN A 111 2.98 4.59 6.56
CA GLN A 111 1.84 4.88 5.69
C GLN A 111 2.30 5.34 4.30
N GLY A 112 1.38 5.47 3.35
CA GLY A 112 1.65 6.02 2.02
C GLY A 112 2.25 5.03 1.00
N LYS A 113 2.71 3.84 1.39
CA LYS A 113 3.38 2.86 0.50
C LYS A 113 2.60 2.57 -0.78
N THR A 114 1.35 2.17 -0.64
CA THR A 114 0.52 1.75 -1.79
C THR A 114 0.18 2.92 -2.70
N THR A 115 -0.18 4.09 -2.14
CA THR A 115 -0.44 5.29 -2.93
C THR A 115 0.81 5.75 -3.68
N THR A 116 1.96 5.79 -3.00
CA THR A 116 3.25 6.10 -3.64
C THR A 116 3.56 5.10 -4.76
N LYS A 117 3.33 3.81 -4.55
CA LYS A 117 3.47 2.76 -5.57
C LYS A 117 2.56 3.02 -6.77
N ASP A 118 1.28 3.39 -6.56
CA ASP A 118 0.33 3.65 -7.65
C ASP A 118 0.75 4.89 -8.47
N LEU A 119 1.07 5.99 -7.79
CA LEU A 119 1.59 7.20 -8.43
C LEU A 119 2.87 6.92 -9.21
N LEU A 120 3.80 6.19 -8.62
CA LEU A 120 5.07 5.84 -9.25
C LEU A 120 4.86 4.91 -10.45
N LYS A 121 3.97 3.91 -10.34
CA LYS A 121 3.60 3.05 -11.46
C LYS A 121 3.07 3.88 -12.63
N HIS A 122 2.19 4.85 -12.36
CA HIS A 122 1.64 5.73 -13.39
C HIS A 122 2.75 6.52 -14.09
N ILE A 123 3.66 7.15 -13.33
CA ILE A 123 4.79 7.90 -13.89
C ILE A 123 5.71 6.99 -14.74
N LEU A 124 6.11 5.84 -14.21
CA LEU A 124 7.12 4.98 -14.85
C LEU A 124 6.56 4.24 -16.06
N SER A 125 5.26 3.94 -16.09
CA SER A 125 4.61 3.26 -17.22
C SER A 125 4.67 4.07 -18.52
N VAL A 126 4.81 5.39 -18.45
CA VAL A 126 5.05 6.25 -19.62
C VAL A 126 6.43 6.01 -20.23
N SER A 127 7.40 5.56 -19.40
CA SER A 127 8.81 5.44 -19.79
C SER A 127 9.26 3.99 -20.03
N GLY A 128 8.41 3.00 -19.75
CA GLY A 128 8.73 1.59 -20.01
C GLY A 128 7.81 0.61 -19.27
N GLU A 129 7.91 -0.67 -19.62
CA GLU A 129 7.14 -1.72 -18.98
C GLU A 129 7.43 -1.75 -17.47
N THR A 130 6.38 -1.59 -16.67
CA THR A 130 6.46 -1.43 -15.22
C THR A 130 5.62 -2.51 -14.51
N VAL A 131 6.28 -3.31 -13.71
CA VAL A 131 5.64 -4.32 -12.84
C VAL A 131 5.50 -3.75 -11.43
N ALA A 132 4.28 -3.77 -10.89
CA ALA A 132 3.96 -3.35 -9.54
C ALA A 132 2.86 -4.26 -8.97
N PRO A 133 2.77 -4.45 -7.63
CA PRO A 133 1.74 -5.29 -7.06
C PRO A 133 0.35 -4.63 -7.20
N GLU A 134 -0.64 -5.41 -7.57
CA GLU A 134 -2.04 -4.97 -7.62
C GLU A 134 -2.67 -4.91 -6.23
N GLU A 135 -2.23 -5.82 -5.34
CA GLU A 135 -2.61 -5.91 -3.93
C GLU A 135 -1.38 -5.64 -3.04
N SER A 136 -1.52 -5.66 -1.71
CA SER A 136 -0.38 -5.50 -0.79
C SER A 136 0.49 -6.77 -0.73
N LEU A 137 1.16 -7.12 -1.83
CA LEU A 137 2.16 -8.19 -1.90
C LEU A 137 3.50 -7.66 -1.35
N ASN A 138 3.59 -7.45 -0.04
CA ASN A 138 4.68 -6.72 0.61
C ASN A 138 5.44 -7.53 1.67
N ASN A 139 5.28 -8.85 1.68
CA ASN A 139 5.88 -9.79 2.62
C ASN A 139 6.76 -10.84 1.93
N GLU A 140 7.25 -11.84 2.69
CA GLU A 140 8.13 -12.93 2.24
C GLU A 140 7.53 -13.81 1.13
N LEU A 141 6.21 -13.78 0.95
CA LEU A 141 5.53 -14.46 -0.15
C LEU A 141 5.30 -13.51 -1.33
N GLY A 142 4.83 -12.30 -1.03
CA GLY A 142 4.42 -11.35 -2.06
C GLY A 142 5.56 -10.82 -2.92
N VAL A 143 6.73 -10.56 -2.32
CA VAL A 143 7.90 -10.04 -3.05
C VAL A 143 8.44 -11.04 -4.08
N PRO A 144 8.64 -12.34 -3.75
CA PRO A 144 8.99 -13.34 -4.77
C PRO A 144 7.96 -13.46 -5.89
N LEU A 145 6.67 -13.52 -5.56
CA LEU A 145 5.60 -13.59 -6.56
C LEU A 145 5.63 -12.43 -7.54
N LEU A 146 5.94 -11.22 -7.05
CA LEU A 146 6.04 -10.01 -7.88
C LEU A 146 7.26 -10.06 -8.80
N ILE A 147 8.43 -10.40 -8.27
CA ILE A 147 9.68 -10.45 -9.06
C ILE A 147 9.58 -11.49 -10.16
N LEU A 148 8.93 -12.61 -9.90
CA LEU A 148 8.70 -13.68 -10.90
C LEU A 148 7.73 -13.28 -12.02
N ARG A 149 7.04 -12.13 -11.93
CA ARG A 149 6.30 -11.54 -13.06
C ARG A 149 7.17 -10.72 -14.01
N CYS A 150 8.39 -10.35 -13.61
CA CYS A 150 9.29 -9.57 -14.45
C CYS A 150 9.89 -10.43 -15.57
N THR A 151 10.05 -9.83 -16.75
CA THR A 151 10.67 -10.41 -17.95
C THR A 151 11.84 -9.55 -18.43
N GLU A 152 12.56 -9.97 -19.47
CA GLU A 152 13.63 -9.15 -20.09
C GLU A 152 13.10 -7.81 -20.64
N ARG A 153 11.79 -7.67 -20.91
CA ARG A 153 11.17 -6.42 -21.36
C ARG A 153 10.84 -5.47 -20.22
N THR A 154 10.72 -6.00 -19.01
CA THR A 154 10.36 -5.20 -17.84
C THR A 154 11.50 -4.23 -17.52
N LYS A 155 11.19 -2.94 -17.56
CA LYS A 155 12.16 -1.88 -17.25
C LYS A 155 12.16 -1.52 -15.77
N PHE A 156 11.00 -1.53 -15.13
CA PHE A 156 10.83 -1.12 -13.74
C PHE A 156 10.04 -2.16 -12.94
N CYS A 157 10.49 -2.44 -11.71
CA CYS A 157 9.76 -3.26 -10.75
C CYS A 157 9.63 -2.48 -9.43
N ILE A 158 8.40 -2.18 -9.01
CA ILE A 158 8.12 -1.46 -7.78
C ILE A 158 7.72 -2.47 -6.70
N VAL A 159 8.51 -2.56 -5.65
CA VAL A 159 8.35 -3.55 -4.57
C VAL A 159 7.96 -2.83 -3.29
N GLU A 160 6.72 -3.03 -2.81
CA GLU A 160 6.38 -2.66 -1.45
C GLU A 160 7.08 -3.61 -0.47
N MET A 161 7.61 -3.07 0.64
CA MET A 161 8.25 -3.84 1.71
C MET A 161 7.60 -3.49 3.04
N GLY A 162 6.79 -4.41 3.54
CA GLY A 162 6.19 -4.37 4.87
C GLY A 162 7.09 -5.04 5.90
N ALA A 163 6.90 -4.70 7.18
CA ALA A 163 7.58 -5.37 8.29
C ALA A 163 6.68 -5.41 9.51
N ARG A 164 6.78 -6.49 10.28
CA ARG A 164 6.27 -6.65 11.64
C ARG A 164 7.41 -6.81 12.65
N HIS A 165 8.59 -7.23 12.18
CA HIS A 165 9.78 -7.43 13.01
C HIS A 165 11.01 -6.82 12.33
N VAL A 166 12.04 -6.55 13.14
CA VAL A 166 13.38 -6.24 12.66
C VAL A 166 13.94 -7.47 11.95
N GLY A 167 14.49 -7.28 10.73
CA GLY A 167 14.98 -8.34 9.85
C GLY A 167 14.08 -8.62 8.64
N ASP A 168 12.78 -8.30 8.73
CA ASP A 168 11.82 -8.56 7.64
C ASP A 168 12.22 -7.83 6.34
N ILE A 169 12.45 -6.52 6.42
CA ILE A 169 12.81 -5.71 5.24
C ILE A 169 14.18 -6.12 4.70
N SER A 170 15.13 -6.43 5.56
CA SER A 170 16.44 -6.94 5.15
C SER A 170 16.32 -8.25 4.35
N HIS A 171 15.41 -9.15 4.75
CA HIS A 171 15.12 -10.37 4.01
C HIS A 171 14.55 -10.06 2.61
N LEU A 172 13.55 -9.19 2.52
CA LEU A 172 12.92 -8.80 1.26
C LEU A 172 13.89 -8.07 0.33
N ALA A 173 14.74 -7.19 0.88
CA ALA A 173 15.72 -6.46 0.12
C ALA A 173 16.81 -7.36 -0.49
N ARG A 174 17.19 -8.46 0.20
CA ARG A 174 18.13 -9.46 -0.37
C ARG A 174 17.56 -10.17 -1.58
N ILE A 175 16.25 -10.43 -1.63
CA ILE A 175 15.58 -11.04 -2.78
C ILE A 175 15.46 -10.02 -3.91
N ALA A 176 14.99 -8.81 -3.60
CA ALA A 176 14.65 -7.78 -4.57
C ALA A 176 15.88 -7.04 -5.12
N LYS A 177 16.96 -6.89 -4.33
CA LYS A 177 18.16 -6.11 -4.65
C LYS A 177 17.82 -4.76 -5.28
N PRO A 178 17.21 -3.82 -4.50
CA PRO A 178 16.73 -2.58 -5.05
C PRO A 178 17.86 -1.63 -5.47
N HIS A 179 17.68 -0.93 -6.60
CA HIS A 179 18.55 0.16 -7.06
C HIS A 179 18.13 1.51 -6.44
N VAL A 180 16.86 1.61 -6.02
CA VAL A 180 16.32 2.76 -5.32
C VAL A 180 15.58 2.26 -4.10
N GLY A 181 15.94 2.74 -2.93
CA GLY A 181 15.25 2.46 -1.67
C GLY A 181 14.55 3.71 -1.15
N VAL A 182 13.25 3.62 -0.87
CA VAL A 182 12.43 4.73 -0.39
C VAL A 182 11.91 4.45 1.00
N VAL A 183 12.18 5.34 1.95
CA VAL A 183 11.51 5.36 3.25
C VAL A 183 10.63 6.61 3.31
N LEU A 184 9.32 6.40 3.40
CA LEU A 184 8.33 7.48 3.38
C LEU A 184 8.30 8.22 4.71
N THR A 185 8.00 7.47 5.78
CA THR A 185 7.87 8.01 7.14
C THR A 185 7.90 6.89 8.17
N VAL A 186 8.27 7.24 9.42
CA VAL A 186 8.19 6.41 10.61
C VAL A 186 7.10 6.96 11.52
N GLY A 187 5.95 6.30 11.53
CA GLY A 187 4.81 6.57 12.41
C GLY A 187 4.60 5.45 13.43
N THR A 188 3.34 5.25 13.83
CA THR A 188 2.93 4.28 14.87
C THR A 188 2.32 2.99 14.31
N ALA A 189 2.29 2.80 12.98
CA ALA A 189 1.77 1.57 12.38
C ALA A 189 2.53 0.34 12.89
N HIS A 190 1.80 -0.70 13.33
CA HIS A 190 2.32 -1.94 13.94
C HIS A 190 3.07 -1.71 15.27
N LEU A 191 2.77 -0.62 16.00
CA LEU A 191 3.44 -0.28 17.25
C LEU A 191 3.34 -1.42 18.29
N GLY A 192 2.18 -2.10 18.34
CA GLY A 192 1.95 -3.24 19.21
C GLY A 192 2.89 -4.42 18.95
N GLU A 193 3.31 -4.64 17.70
CA GLU A 193 4.26 -5.69 17.31
C GLU A 193 5.71 -5.28 17.57
N PHE A 194 6.07 -4.04 17.24
CA PHE A 194 7.43 -3.52 17.39
C PHE A 194 7.78 -3.08 18.81
N GLY A 195 6.80 -2.66 19.60
CA GLY A 195 6.96 -2.14 20.95
C GLY A 195 7.43 -0.68 21.04
N SER A 196 8.16 -0.14 20.03
CA SER A 196 8.56 1.29 20.00
C SER A 196 8.75 1.84 18.60
N ARG A 197 8.69 3.18 18.46
CA ARG A 197 8.95 3.87 17.17
C ARG A 197 10.41 3.73 16.71
N GLU A 198 11.36 3.61 17.65
CA GLU A 198 12.78 3.38 17.37
C GLU A 198 12.98 2.02 16.69
N LEU A 199 12.25 0.98 17.13
CA LEU A 199 12.30 -0.34 16.49
C LEU A 199 11.64 -0.33 15.12
N ILE A 200 10.54 0.43 14.94
CA ILE A 200 9.95 0.67 13.61
C ILE A 200 10.96 1.37 12.70
N ALA A 201 11.63 2.42 13.19
CA ALA A 201 12.66 3.14 12.44
C ALA A 201 13.83 2.22 12.07
N LYS A 202 14.28 1.37 13.00
CA LYS A 202 15.34 0.38 12.76
C LYS A 202 14.93 -0.60 11.67
N ALA A 203 13.73 -1.19 11.73
CA ALA A 203 13.24 -2.11 10.69
C ALA A 203 13.17 -1.43 9.32
N LYS A 204 12.64 -0.19 9.24
CA LYS A 204 12.54 0.53 7.96
C LYS A 204 13.90 0.95 7.42
N SER A 205 14.88 1.26 8.27
CA SER A 205 16.24 1.59 7.85
C SER A 205 16.96 0.42 7.19
N GLU A 206 16.52 -0.81 7.38
CA GLU A 206 17.06 -2.01 6.74
C GLU A 206 17.02 -1.93 5.21
N LEU A 207 15.98 -1.28 4.63
CA LEU A 207 15.94 -1.03 3.19
C LEU A 207 17.12 -0.19 2.72
N ILE A 208 17.45 0.86 3.48
CA ILE A 208 18.55 1.76 3.13
C ILE A 208 19.91 1.09 3.33
N THR A 209 20.07 0.36 4.44
CA THR A 209 21.32 -0.34 4.74
C THR A 209 21.60 -1.52 3.80
N ALA A 210 20.58 -2.05 3.13
CA ALA A 210 20.71 -3.11 2.12
C ALA A 210 21.07 -2.58 0.71
N LEU A 211 21.11 -1.26 0.51
CA LEU A 211 21.47 -0.68 -0.79
C LEU A 211 22.97 -0.84 -1.08
N GLU A 212 23.27 -1.24 -2.29
CA GLU A 212 24.65 -1.38 -2.79
C GLU A 212 25.18 -0.05 -3.36
N ALA A 213 26.49 0.07 -3.51
CA ALA A 213 27.13 1.24 -4.13
C ALA A 213 26.56 1.50 -5.53
N GLY A 214 26.25 2.75 -5.84
CA GLY A 214 25.59 3.17 -7.09
C GLY A 214 24.06 3.27 -6.97
N ALA A 215 23.45 2.72 -5.91
CA ALA A 215 22.03 2.87 -5.63
C ALA A 215 21.68 4.26 -5.08
N THR A 216 20.38 4.53 -4.96
CA THR A 216 19.86 5.79 -4.40
C THR A 216 18.93 5.54 -3.22
N ALA A 217 19.20 6.20 -2.09
CA ALA A 217 18.36 6.27 -0.91
C ALA A 217 17.49 7.53 -0.97
N ILE A 218 16.16 7.36 -0.90
CA ILE A 218 15.19 8.46 -0.93
C ILE A 218 14.48 8.49 0.42
N LEU A 219 14.60 9.61 1.15
CA LEU A 219 14.18 9.74 2.53
C LEU A 219 13.22 10.92 2.71
N GLY A 220 12.04 10.62 3.29
CA GLY A 220 11.06 11.64 3.66
C GLY A 220 11.52 12.49 4.85
N THR A 221 11.00 13.71 4.94
CA THR A 221 11.32 14.65 6.04
C THR A 221 10.12 14.90 6.95
N TYR A 222 9.17 13.96 7.00
CA TYR A 222 7.90 14.09 7.72
C TYR A 222 7.92 13.56 9.16
N ASP A 223 9.06 12.98 9.57
CA ASP A 223 9.30 12.52 10.94
C ASP A 223 10.76 12.78 11.35
N GLU A 224 11.08 12.49 12.61
CA GLU A 224 12.40 12.74 13.19
C GLU A 224 13.46 11.67 12.90
N PHE A 225 13.03 10.46 12.46
CA PHE A 225 13.91 9.31 12.24
C PHE A 225 14.37 9.20 10.79
N THR A 226 13.42 9.28 9.84
CA THR A 226 13.67 9.00 8.42
C THR A 226 14.80 9.84 7.84
N PRO A 227 14.86 11.18 7.99
CA PRO A 227 15.92 11.98 7.37
C PRO A 227 17.31 11.75 7.96
N LYS A 228 17.38 11.10 9.15
CA LYS A 228 18.64 10.81 9.85
C LYS A 228 19.14 9.37 9.61
N MET A 229 18.45 8.58 8.80
CA MET A 229 18.88 7.20 8.50
C MET A 229 20.27 7.20 7.86
N ILE A 230 21.10 6.26 8.30
CA ILE A 230 22.47 6.11 7.80
C ILE A 230 22.42 5.52 6.39
N VAL A 231 23.02 6.23 5.45
CA VAL A 231 23.15 5.82 4.05
C VAL A 231 24.53 5.20 3.84
N PRO A 232 24.62 3.99 3.25
CA PRO A 232 25.91 3.33 3.02
C PRO A 232 26.85 4.13 2.08
N PRO A 233 28.17 3.94 2.18
CA PRO A 233 29.13 4.56 1.27
C PRO A 233 28.83 4.21 -0.19
N GLY A 234 28.93 5.20 -1.08
CA GLY A 234 28.64 5.04 -2.50
C GLY A 234 27.16 5.03 -2.89
N VAL A 235 26.26 5.12 -1.94
CA VAL A 235 24.81 5.30 -2.17
C VAL A 235 24.47 6.78 -2.17
N LYS A 236 23.76 7.25 -3.19
CA LYS A 236 23.30 8.65 -3.27
C LYS A 236 22.11 8.86 -2.33
N ARG A 237 22.09 9.96 -1.57
CA ARG A 237 20.93 10.38 -0.76
C ARG A 237 20.14 11.47 -1.47
N ILE A 238 18.81 11.38 -1.43
CA ILE A 238 17.86 12.42 -1.84
C ILE A 238 16.83 12.57 -0.72
N LEU A 239 16.64 13.82 -0.25
CA LEU A 239 15.56 14.16 0.69
C LEU A 239 14.36 14.69 -0.08
N PHE A 240 13.16 14.30 0.35
CA PHE A 240 11.91 14.86 -0.18
C PHE A 240 10.99 15.37 0.94
N GLY A 241 10.24 16.41 0.62
CA GLY A 241 9.30 17.05 1.56
C GLY A 241 9.02 18.50 1.17
N GLU A 242 8.48 19.28 2.09
CA GLU A 242 8.10 20.68 1.84
C GLU A 242 9.20 21.67 2.22
N LYS A 243 10.23 21.20 2.96
CA LYS A 243 11.31 22.08 3.44
C LYS A 243 12.23 22.48 2.29
N SER A 244 12.74 23.72 2.33
CA SER A 244 13.68 24.25 1.33
C SER A 244 15.02 23.45 1.25
N THR A 245 15.32 22.65 2.26
CA THR A 245 16.50 21.77 2.31
C THR A 245 16.33 20.45 1.56
N CYS A 246 15.10 20.15 1.08
CA CYS A 246 14.84 18.96 0.29
C CYS A 246 15.19 19.18 -1.19
N GLU A 247 15.85 18.20 -1.79
CA GLU A 247 16.16 18.19 -3.22
C GLU A 247 14.91 18.08 -4.08
N VAL A 248 13.90 17.34 -3.61
CA VAL A 248 12.59 17.23 -4.25
C VAL A 248 11.53 17.74 -3.30
N ARG A 249 10.84 18.82 -3.68
CA ARG A 249 9.92 19.48 -2.75
C ARG A 249 8.69 20.07 -3.44
N ALA A 250 7.65 20.28 -2.65
CA ALA A 250 6.52 21.14 -3.01
C ALA A 250 6.81 22.58 -2.59
N ALA A 251 6.53 23.52 -3.49
CA ALA A 251 6.52 24.95 -3.23
C ALA A 251 5.15 25.51 -3.65
N ASP A 252 4.78 26.67 -3.09
CA ASP A 252 3.53 27.37 -3.43
C ASP A 252 2.29 26.46 -3.35
N LEU A 253 2.20 25.74 -2.21
CA LEU A 253 1.19 24.72 -1.96
C LEU A 253 -0.17 25.38 -1.66
N GLU A 254 -1.17 25.03 -2.47
CA GLU A 254 -2.56 25.45 -2.31
C GLU A 254 -3.48 24.23 -2.26
N VAL A 255 -4.66 24.40 -1.68
CA VAL A 255 -5.72 23.39 -1.71
C VAL A 255 -6.93 23.95 -2.44
N ARG A 256 -7.50 23.18 -3.35
CA ARG A 256 -8.72 23.50 -4.10
C ARG A 256 -9.54 22.22 -4.23
N GLU A 257 -10.79 22.29 -3.84
CA GLU A 257 -11.71 21.11 -3.84
C GLU A 257 -11.12 19.88 -3.13
N GLY A 258 -10.48 20.09 -1.96
CA GLY A 258 -9.83 19.04 -1.19
C GLY A 258 -8.56 18.46 -1.82
N ARG A 259 -8.10 18.99 -2.97
CA ARG A 259 -6.94 18.52 -3.74
C ARG A 259 -5.77 19.48 -3.64
N ALA A 260 -4.56 18.93 -3.59
CA ALA A 260 -3.34 19.73 -3.51
C ALA A 260 -2.87 20.20 -4.89
N HIS A 261 -2.56 21.48 -5.00
CA HIS A 261 -1.89 22.12 -6.13
C HIS A 261 -0.57 22.71 -5.64
N PHE A 262 0.52 22.43 -6.33
CA PHE A 262 1.84 22.92 -5.92
C PHE A 262 2.82 22.95 -7.10
N ASP A 263 3.89 23.69 -6.93
CA ASP A 263 5.02 23.59 -7.82
C ASP A 263 6.00 22.52 -7.33
N LEU A 264 6.15 21.46 -8.12
CA LEU A 264 7.18 20.45 -7.94
C LEU A 264 8.55 21.07 -8.27
N VAL A 265 9.43 21.11 -7.30
CA VAL A 265 10.82 21.57 -7.48
C VAL A 265 11.75 20.38 -7.34
N THR A 266 12.60 20.18 -8.33
CA THR A 266 13.64 19.14 -8.38
C THR A 266 14.97 19.76 -8.77
N PRO A 267 16.10 19.04 -8.70
CA PRO A 267 17.39 19.52 -9.26
C PRO A 267 17.32 19.82 -10.76
N ASP A 268 16.39 19.22 -11.49
CA ASP A 268 16.26 19.35 -12.94
C ASP A 268 15.32 20.51 -13.36
N GLY A 269 14.62 21.16 -12.40
CA GLY A 269 13.75 22.29 -12.70
C GLY A 269 12.53 22.42 -11.77
N ARG A 270 11.51 23.13 -12.26
CA ARG A 270 10.25 23.41 -11.56
C ARG A 270 9.07 23.21 -12.53
N ALA A 271 8.00 22.54 -12.10
CA ALA A 271 6.80 22.32 -12.89
C ALA A 271 5.56 22.30 -11.98
N ALA A 272 4.43 22.82 -12.45
CA ALA A 272 3.18 22.82 -11.70
C ALA A 272 2.56 21.42 -11.66
N VAL A 273 1.97 21.06 -10.53
CA VAL A 273 1.26 19.79 -10.29
C VAL A 273 -0.10 20.09 -9.64
N GLY A 274 -1.18 19.55 -10.20
CA GLY A 274 -2.50 19.54 -9.56
C GLY A 274 -2.95 18.09 -9.36
N LEU A 275 -2.89 17.60 -8.11
CA LEU A 275 -3.25 16.22 -7.81
C LEU A 275 -4.76 15.98 -7.98
N GLN A 276 -5.13 14.82 -8.52
CA GLN A 276 -6.53 14.38 -8.57
C GLN A 276 -6.97 13.72 -7.24
N LEU A 277 -6.02 13.41 -6.38
CA LEU A 277 -6.23 12.71 -5.12
C LEU A 277 -6.63 13.66 -4.00
N LEU A 278 -7.63 13.26 -3.19
CA LEU A 278 -8.05 14.02 -2.03
C LEU A 278 -7.04 13.97 -0.89
N GLY A 279 -6.85 15.11 -0.25
CA GLY A 279 -6.13 15.27 1.01
C GLY A 279 -4.68 15.70 0.85
N MET A 280 -4.26 16.59 1.77
CA MET A 280 -2.92 17.15 1.84
C MET A 280 -1.81 16.11 2.01
N HIS A 281 -2.12 14.97 2.67
CA HIS A 281 -1.17 13.88 2.85
C HIS A 281 -0.72 13.24 1.52
N GLN A 282 -1.44 13.47 0.42
CA GLN A 282 -1.04 12.99 -0.90
C GLN A 282 0.17 13.75 -1.47
N VAL A 283 0.44 14.95 -0.98
CA VAL A 283 1.66 15.70 -1.36
C VAL A 283 2.91 14.90 -1.02
N SER A 284 2.99 14.32 0.17
CA SER A 284 4.14 13.51 0.57
C SER A 284 4.30 12.26 -0.30
N ASN A 285 3.19 11.60 -0.68
CA ASN A 285 3.21 10.44 -1.57
C ASN A 285 3.66 10.82 -3.00
N ALA A 286 3.16 11.95 -3.50
CA ALA A 286 3.53 12.49 -4.82
C ALA A 286 5.01 12.90 -4.88
N LEU A 287 5.51 13.56 -3.82
CA LEU A 287 6.92 13.94 -3.74
C LEU A 287 7.85 12.73 -3.65
N ALA A 288 7.45 11.67 -2.93
CA ALA A 288 8.20 10.42 -2.90
C ALA A 288 8.28 9.77 -4.30
N ALA A 289 7.16 9.69 -5.01
CA ALA A 289 7.11 9.19 -6.38
C ALA A 289 7.94 10.06 -7.34
N ALA A 290 7.85 11.39 -7.23
CA ALA A 290 8.65 12.33 -8.01
C ALA A 290 10.16 12.18 -7.72
N ALA A 291 10.55 11.96 -6.47
CA ALA A 291 11.95 11.78 -6.08
C ALA A 291 12.55 10.50 -6.71
N VAL A 292 11.77 9.40 -6.75
CA VAL A 292 12.17 8.18 -7.47
C VAL A 292 12.31 8.44 -8.96
N ALA A 293 11.32 9.07 -9.58
CA ALA A 293 11.33 9.37 -11.01
C ALA A 293 12.50 10.30 -11.38
N THR A 294 12.81 11.30 -10.56
CA THR A 294 13.99 12.17 -10.72
C THR A 294 15.30 11.38 -10.61
N ALA A 295 15.40 10.46 -9.62
CA ALA A 295 16.58 9.59 -9.48
C ALA A 295 16.77 8.71 -10.72
N LEU A 296 15.69 8.25 -11.34
CA LEU A 296 15.66 7.45 -12.57
C LEU A 296 15.77 8.29 -13.86
N LYS A 297 16.00 9.63 -13.73
CA LYS A 297 16.17 10.55 -14.85
C LYS A 297 14.95 10.69 -15.77
N ILE A 298 13.76 10.56 -15.22
CA ILE A 298 12.53 10.92 -15.93
C ILE A 298 12.43 12.45 -15.99
N PRO A 299 12.12 13.05 -17.16
CA PRO A 299 11.96 14.50 -17.29
C PRO A 299 10.88 15.06 -16.37
N ILE A 300 11.10 16.25 -15.80
CA ILE A 300 10.18 16.86 -14.83
C ILE A 300 8.79 17.12 -15.41
N GLU A 301 8.71 17.45 -16.69
CA GLU A 301 7.46 17.66 -17.42
C GLU A 301 6.63 16.37 -17.48
N THR A 302 7.30 15.22 -17.70
CA THR A 302 6.67 13.89 -17.65
C THR A 302 6.17 13.56 -16.25
N ILE A 303 6.99 13.84 -15.22
CA ILE A 303 6.62 13.62 -13.81
C ILE A 303 5.40 14.47 -13.46
N SER A 304 5.44 15.76 -13.74
CA SER A 304 4.35 16.70 -13.46
C SER A 304 3.04 16.31 -14.15
N ALA A 305 3.10 16.02 -15.46
CA ALA A 305 1.94 15.61 -16.25
C ALA A 305 1.33 14.30 -15.71
N ALA A 306 2.17 13.31 -15.41
CA ALA A 306 1.71 12.04 -14.86
C ALA A 306 1.08 12.21 -13.46
N LEU A 307 1.68 12.97 -12.56
CA LEU A 307 1.11 13.24 -11.23
C LEU A 307 -0.24 13.97 -11.32
N SER A 308 -0.39 14.89 -12.29
CA SER A 308 -1.62 15.67 -12.46
C SER A 308 -2.77 14.86 -13.07
N THR A 309 -2.50 13.70 -13.65
CA THR A 309 -3.51 12.81 -14.26
C THR A 309 -3.65 11.48 -13.52
N ALA A 310 -2.85 11.25 -12.47
CA ALA A 310 -2.85 9.98 -11.75
C ALA A 310 -4.13 9.77 -10.95
N GLU A 311 -4.70 8.59 -11.10
CA GLU A 311 -5.77 8.06 -10.25
C GLU A 311 -5.24 6.88 -9.43
N ILE A 312 -5.78 6.65 -8.22
CA ILE A 312 -5.42 5.49 -7.42
C ILE A 312 -6.18 4.28 -7.93
N SER A 313 -5.45 3.24 -8.34
CA SER A 313 -6.04 1.96 -8.75
C SER A 313 -6.34 1.04 -7.57
N SER A 314 -5.73 1.29 -6.42
CA SER A 314 -5.89 0.49 -5.20
C SER A 314 -7.18 0.87 -4.48
N LYS A 315 -8.08 -0.11 -4.29
CA LYS A 315 -9.41 0.07 -3.68
C LYS A 315 -9.33 0.52 -2.22
N TRP A 316 -10.40 1.20 -1.76
CA TRP A 316 -10.67 1.59 -0.38
C TRP A 316 -9.58 2.51 0.23
N ARG A 317 -9.01 3.39 -0.59
CA ARG A 317 -8.01 4.38 -0.19
C ARG A 317 -8.43 5.76 -0.65
N MET A 318 -9.20 6.45 0.18
CA MET A 318 -9.84 7.72 -0.17
C MET A 318 -10.66 7.61 -1.48
N GLU A 319 -11.27 6.45 -1.69
CA GLU A 319 -12.08 6.15 -2.87
C GLU A 319 -13.40 6.93 -2.80
N ILE A 320 -13.64 7.79 -3.79
CA ILE A 320 -14.80 8.67 -3.83
C ILE A 320 -15.89 8.02 -4.66
N SER A 321 -17.10 8.02 -4.12
CA SER A 321 -18.32 7.69 -4.86
C SER A 321 -19.33 8.81 -4.66
N GLN A 322 -19.85 9.34 -5.77
CA GLN A 322 -20.98 10.25 -5.72
C GLN A 322 -22.28 9.46 -5.82
N VAL A 323 -23.15 9.57 -4.81
CA VAL A 323 -24.43 8.89 -4.78
C VAL A 323 -25.53 9.93 -4.62
N GLY A 324 -26.20 10.30 -5.72
CA GLY A 324 -27.02 11.51 -5.77
C GLY A 324 -26.16 12.74 -5.47
N GLU A 325 -26.56 13.51 -4.47
CA GLU A 325 -25.82 14.71 -4.02
C GLU A 325 -24.92 14.41 -2.80
N ILE A 326 -24.80 13.15 -2.35
CA ILE A 326 -23.96 12.74 -1.22
C ILE A 326 -22.58 12.26 -1.73
N THR A 327 -21.52 12.76 -1.10
CA THR A 327 -20.14 12.32 -1.36
C THR A 327 -19.73 11.27 -0.35
N LEU A 328 -19.56 10.01 -0.78
CA LEU A 328 -19.06 8.91 0.05
C LEU A 328 -17.56 8.70 -0.20
N ILE A 329 -16.76 8.81 0.86
CA ILE A 329 -15.31 8.57 0.87
C ILE A 329 -15.04 7.23 1.57
N ASN A 330 -14.66 6.22 0.82
CA ASN A 330 -14.26 4.92 1.36
C ASN A 330 -12.74 4.87 1.55
N ASP A 331 -12.29 4.93 2.82
CA ASP A 331 -10.88 4.79 3.20
C ASP A 331 -10.66 3.62 4.18
N SER A 332 -11.38 2.52 3.93
CA SER A 332 -11.47 1.36 4.82
C SER A 332 -10.43 0.27 4.55
N TYR A 333 -9.39 0.54 3.77
CA TYR A 333 -8.33 -0.45 3.53
C TYR A 333 -7.55 -0.77 4.81
N ASN A 334 -7.18 0.25 5.59
CA ASN A 334 -6.54 0.10 6.89
C ASN A 334 -6.68 1.39 7.73
N ALA A 335 -6.45 1.28 9.05
CA ALA A 335 -6.48 2.41 9.96
C ALA A 335 -5.32 2.34 10.95
N ASN A 336 -4.66 3.49 11.14
CA ASN A 336 -3.73 3.80 12.21
C ASN A 336 -3.91 5.28 12.58
N PRO A 337 -3.38 5.75 13.73
CA PRO A 337 -3.64 7.12 14.20
C PRO A 337 -3.34 8.20 13.18
N GLU A 338 -2.20 8.12 12.48
CA GLU A 338 -1.80 9.13 11.50
C GLU A 338 -2.71 9.12 10.27
N SER A 339 -3.12 7.94 9.78
CA SER A 339 -4.03 7.83 8.63
C SER A 339 -5.45 8.24 8.98
N MET A 340 -5.91 7.98 10.22
CA MET A 340 -7.20 8.47 10.72
C MET A 340 -7.19 9.99 10.77
N ALA A 341 -6.16 10.60 11.35
CA ALA A 341 -6.02 12.05 11.42
C ALA A 341 -5.98 12.71 10.03
N ALA A 342 -5.28 12.11 9.08
CA ALA A 342 -5.24 12.60 7.70
C ALA A 342 -6.61 12.54 7.03
N ALA A 343 -7.35 11.44 7.20
CA ALA A 343 -8.68 11.25 6.62
C ALA A 343 -9.71 12.23 7.21
N LEU A 344 -9.69 12.44 8.54
CA LEU A 344 -10.59 13.40 9.22
C LEU A 344 -10.33 14.84 8.75
N ARG A 345 -9.06 15.26 8.65
CA ARG A 345 -8.75 16.60 8.12
C ARG A 345 -9.19 16.75 6.66
N THR A 346 -9.10 15.69 5.87
CA THR A 346 -9.60 15.70 4.49
C THR A 346 -11.11 15.79 4.46
N LEU A 347 -11.84 15.03 5.31
CA LEU A 347 -13.29 15.11 5.44
C LEU A 347 -13.73 16.55 5.79
N ALA A 348 -13.14 17.15 6.83
CA ALA A 348 -13.44 18.51 7.25
C ALA A 348 -13.25 19.52 6.12
N LEU A 349 -12.16 19.39 5.36
CA LEU A 349 -11.87 20.30 4.26
C LEU A 349 -12.89 20.16 3.13
N VAL A 350 -13.22 18.92 2.72
CA VAL A 350 -14.16 18.66 1.62
C VAL A 350 -15.57 19.11 2.00
N SER A 351 -16.03 18.84 3.24
CA SER A 351 -17.36 19.28 3.71
C SER A 351 -17.46 20.80 3.81
N GLN A 352 -16.40 21.47 4.28
CA GLN A 352 -16.36 22.94 4.34
C GLN A 352 -16.47 23.57 2.92
N GLU A 353 -15.79 23.01 1.95
CA GLU A 353 -15.84 23.49 0.56
C GLU A 353 -17.18 23.20 -0.13
N SER A 354 -17.79 22.04 0.14
CA SER A 354 -19.13 21.69 -0.39
C SER A 354 -20.28 22.39 0.32
N GLY A 355 -20.06 22.86 1.55
CA GLY A 355 -21.10 23.42 2.42
C GLY A 355 -22.05 22.37 2.98
N GLY A 356 -21.71 21.09 2.88
CA GLY A 356 -22.49 19.97 3.42
C GLY A 356 -22.06 19.56 4.83
N VAL A 357 -22.88 18.72 5.46
CA VAL A 357 -22.60 18.15 6.80
C VAL A 357 -21.58 17.03 6.69
N SER A 358 -20.62 17.00 7.59
CA SER A 358 -19.56 15.99 7.65
C SER A 358 -19.95 14.81 8.56
N TRP A 359 -19.75 13.58 8.06
CA TRP A 359 -20.01 12.34 8.77
C TRP A 359 -18.75 11.48 8.82
N ALA A 360 -18.20 11.23 10.01
CA ALA A 360 -17.08 10.32 10.21
C ALA A 360 -17.56 8.98 10.77
N ILE A 361 -17.63 7.93 9.96
CA ILE A 361 -18.00 6.56 10.37
C ILE A 361 -16.71 5.78 10.63
N LEU A 362 -16.41 5.57 11.92
CA LEU A 362 -15.14 5.05 12.39
C LEU A 362 -15.28 3.70 13.08
N GLY A 363 -14.40 2.76 12.73
CA GLY A 363 -14.24 1.50 13.42
C GLY A 363 -12.86 1.38 14.06
N LYS A 364 -12.56 0.17 14.57
CA LYS A 364 -11.35 -0.08 15.35
C LYS A 364 -10.06 0.09 14.54
N MET A 365 -9.07 0.72 15.13
CA MET A 365 -7.66 0.65 14.74
C MET A 365 -7.01 -0.56 15.39
N GLN A 366 -6.52 -1.50 14.61
CA GLN A 366 -5.85 -2.71 15.09
C GLN A 366 -4.35 -2.50 15.29
N GLU A 367 -3.67 -3.47 15.93
CA GLU A 367 -2.22 -3.54 16.08
C GLU A 367 -1.59 -2.39 16.89
N LEU A 368 -2.38 -1.72 17.76
CA LEU A 368 -1.90 -0.62 18.61
C LEU A 368 -1.38 -1.08 19.99
N GLY A 369 -1.58 -2.35 20.36
CA GLY A 369 -1.18 -2.89 21.65
C GLY A 369 -1.82 -2.15 22.83
N GLU A 370 -1.05 -1.93 23.89
CA GLU A 370 -1.52 -1.25 25.11
C GLU A 370 -1.90 0.22 24.90
N SER A 371 -1.43 0.86 23.82
CA SER A 371 -1.77 2.24 23.51
C SER A 371 -3.15 2.42 22.85
N SER A 372 -3.87 1.32 22.57
CA SER A 372 -5.11 1.31 21.77
C SER A 372 -6.14 2.31 22.31
N ALA A 373 -6.51 2.23 23.58
CA ALA A 373 -7.54 3.11 24.16
C ALA A 373 -7.15 4.60 24.05
N GLY A 374 -5.90 4.94 24.41
CA GLY A 374 -5.41 6.31 24.33
C GLY A 374 -5.35 6.87 22.90
N GLN A 375 -5.00 6.02 21.93
CA GLN A 375 -4.96 6.42 20.52
C GLN A 375 -6.38 6.64 19.94
N HIS A 376 -7.34 5.78 20.27
CA HIS A 376 -8.73 5.98 19.87
C HIS A 376 -9.32 7.24 20.50
N ALA A 377 -9.09 7.48 21.81
CA ALA A 377 -9.50 8.71 22.47
C ALA A 377 -8.90 9.98 21.82
N ALA A 378 -7.61 9.92 21.44
CA ALA A 378 -6.96 11.03 20.74
C ALA A 378 -7.61 11.33 19.37
N ILE A 379 -8.00 10.30 18.62
CA ILE A 379 -8.73 10.49 17.35
C ILE A 379 -10.15 11.02 17.63
N GLY A 380 -10.83 10.56 18.68
CA GLY A 380 -12.12 11.11 19.09
C GLY A 380 -12.06 12.61 19.35
N ARG A 381 -11.06 13.09 20.13
CA ARG A 381 -10.83 14.53 20.35
C ARG A 381 -10.54 15.27 19.04
N LEU A 382 -9.73 14.68 18.16
CA LEU A 382 -9.41 15.29 16.86
C LEU A 382 -10.66 15.53 16.01
N VAL A 383 -11.69 14.66 16.08
CA VAL A 383 -12.97 14.87 15.37
C VAL A 383 -13.58 16.23 15.70
N SER A 384 -13.66 16.56 16.99
CA SER A 384 -14.15 17.87 17.45
C SER A 384 -13.19 19.01 17.11
N GLU A 385 -11.88 18.80 17.26
CA GLU A 385 -10.84 19.81 16.96
C GLU A 385 -10.86 20.26 15.49
N VAL A 386 -11.14 19.34 14.55
CA VAL A 386 -11.19 19.66 13.12
C VAL A 386 -12.58 20.05 12.63
N GLY A 387 -13.58 20.10 13.54
CA GLY A 387 -14.92 20.57 13.26
C GLY A 387 -15.77 19.59 12.41
N ILE A 388 -15.67 18.29 12.67
CA ILE A 388 -16.56 17.30 12.07
C ILE A 388 -17.93 17.37 12.78
N ASP A 389 -19.02 17.44 12.01
CA ASP A 389 -20.37 17.61 12.54
C ASP A 389 -20.89 16.33 13.23
N ASN A 390 -20.67 15.16 12.62
CA ASN A 390 -21.17 13.88 13.11
C ASN A 390 -20.09 12.82 13.24
N LEU A 391 -19.95 12.24 14.44
CA LEU A 391 -19.10 11.09 14.70
C LEU A 391 -19.95 9.83 14.90
N VAL A 392 -19.79 8.87 14.01
CA VAL A 392 -20.41 7.54 14.12
C VAL A 392 -19.35 6.53 14.50
N VAL A 393 -19.48 5.92 15.66
CA VAL A 393 -18.54 4.92 16.18
C VAL A 393 -19.18 3.55 16.21
N ILE A 394 -18.47 2.54 15.70
CA ILE A 394 -19.00 1.17 15.62
C ILE A 394 -18.06 0.19 16.33
N GLY A 395 -18.60 -0.51 17.35
CA GLY A 395 -17.96 -1.63 18.02
C GLY A 395 -16.83 -1.29 19.00
N ILE A 396 -16.49 0.01 19.21
CA ILE A 396 -15.43 0.43 20.12
C ILE A 396 -15.75 1.80 20.74
N LYS A 397 -15.83 1.85 22.08
CA LYS A 397 -16.21 3.07 22.82
C LYS A 397 -15.05 4.00 23.13
N ASP A 398 -13.81 3.56 22.91
CA ASP A 398 -12.62 4.32 23.30
C ASP A 398 -12.53 5.69 22.63
N TYR A 399 -13.12 5.88 21.44
CA TYR A 399 -13.24 7.18 20.78
C TYR A 399 -14.02 8.22 21.59
N LEU A 400 -14.95 7.76 22.44
CA LEU A 400 -15.85 8.59 23.20
C LEU A 400 -15.24 9.05 24.54
N THR A 401 -14.07 8.51 24.88
CA THR A 401 -13.37 8.86 26.11
C THR A 401 -12.95 10.34 26.04
N ASP A 402 -13.26 11.09 27.08
CA ASP A 402 -12.93 12.52 27.24
C ASP A 402 -13.64 13.51 26.30
N LEU A 403 -14.60 13.08 25.47
CA LEU A 403 -15.36 14.02 24.62
C LEU A 403 -16.19 15.01 25.46
N ASP A 404 -16.73 14.56 26.58
CA ASP A 404 -17.53 15.40 27.51
C ASP A 404 -16.68 16.45 28.26
N SER A 405 -15.35 16.32 28.22
CA SER A 405 -14.42 17.22 28.94
C SER A 405 -13.91 18.40 28.10
N LEU A 406 -14.32 18.50 26.83
CA LEU A 406 -13.94 19.60 25.94
C LEU A 406 -14.71 20.87 26.34
N GLU A 407 -14.03 21.81 27.05
CA GLU A 407 -14.61 23.05 27.59
C GLU A 407 -15.13 24.06 26.54
N ASP A 408 -14.75 23.91 25.28
CA ASP A 408 -15.08 24.80 24.17
C ASP A 408 -16.05 24.15 23.16
N GLY A 409 -17.24 23.71 23.58
CA GLY A 409 -18.41 23.59 22.71
C GLY A 409 -18.24 23.03 21.29
N GLY A 410 -17.27 22.16 21.06
CA GLY A 410 -17.12 21.43 19.81
C GLY A 410 -18.28 20.41 19.74
N SER A 411 -19.37 20.81 19.09
CA SER A 411 -20.62 20.08 19.08
C SER A 411 -20.66 19.07 17.92
N SER A 412 -19.76 18.08 17.94
CA SER A 412 -20.01 16.90 17.08
C SER A 412 -21.16 16.10 17.67
N ASP A 413 -22.19 15.80 16.88
CA ASP A 413 -23.20 14.85 17.26
C ASP A 413 -22.59 13.44 17.23
N VAL A 414 -22.76 12.69 18.34
CA VAL A 414 -22.11 11.39 18.53
C VAL A 414 -23.15 10.27 18.48
N HIS A 415 -22.91 9.31 17.59
CA HIS A 415 -23.71 8.11 17.41
C HIS A 415 -22.88 6.86 17.70
N TYR A 416 -23.33 5.99 18.57
CA TYR A 416 -22.66 4.72 18.87
C TYR A 416 -23.56 3.54 18.48
N PHE A 417 -22.95 2.56 17.79
CA PHE A 417 -23.59 1.31 17.43
C PHE A 417 -22.70 0.12 17.81
N ASP A 418 -23.29 -0.96 18.31
CA ASP A 418 -22.52 -2.17 18.61
C ASP A 418 -22.13 -2.93 17.33
N THR A 419 -22.96 -2.84 16.29
CA THR A 419 -22.76 -3.59 15.04
C THR A 419 -22.88 -2.70 13.80
N LYS A 420 -22.23 -3.14 12.70
CA LYS A 420 -22.35 -2.50 11.37
C LYS A 420 -23.79 -2.52 10.84
N SER A 421 -24.55 -3.56 11.16
CA SER A 421 -25.95 -3.70 10.72
C SER A 421 -26.85 -2.65 11.37
N GLU A 422 -26.66 -2.37 12.66
CA GLU A 422 -27.39 -1.32 13.36
C GLU A 422 -27.02 0.07 12.83
N ALA A 423 -25.74 0.28 12.54
CA ALA A 423 -25.22 1.55 12.03
C ALA A 423 -25.76 1.94 10.65
N LEU A 424 -26.31 0.99 9.88
CA LEU A 424 -26.94 1.31 8.58
C LEU A 424 -28.16 2.23 8.71
N SER A 425 -28.81 2.30 9.88
CA SER A 425 -29.91 3.25 10.15
C SER A 425 -29.48 4.71 10.03
N ILE A 426 -28.18 5.02 10.17
CA ILE A 426 -27.66 6.38 10.08
C ILE A 426 -27.86 6.99 8.68
N VAL A 427 -27.99 6.14 7.65
CA VAL A 427 -28.20 6.58 6.26
C VAL A 427 -29.49 7.41 6.10
N GLU A 428 -30.48 7.18 6.96
CA GLU A 428 -31.75 7.92 6.95
C GLU A 428 -31.60 9.39 7.40
N HIS A 429 -30.46 9.74 8.01
CA HIS A 429 -30.14 11.10 8.45
C HIS A 429 -29.32 11.89 7.44
N PHE A 430 -28.80 11.23 6.40
CA PHE A 430 -27.99 11.94 5.40
C PHE A 430 -28.88 12.82 4.52
N THR A 431 -28.35 14.00 4.22
CA THR A 431 -29.01 15.02 3.40
C THR A 431 -28.18 15.37 2.16
N PRO A 432 -28.82 15.90 1.10
CA PRO A 432 -28.10 16.36 -0.09
C PRO A 432 -26.94 17.31 0.26
N GLY A 433 -25.76 17.05 -0.30
CA GLY A 433 -24.55 17.81 -0.03
C GLY A 433 -23.63 17.21 1.04
N ASP A 434 -24.10 16.23 1.82
CA ASP A 434 -23.32 15.62 2.89
C ASP A 434 -22.08 14.89 2.37
N VAL A 435 -21.03 14.89 3.21
CA VAL A 435 -19.78 14.19 2.96
C VAL A 435 -19.58 13.12 4.03
N VAL A 436 -19.50 11.87 3.63
CA VAL A 436 -19.43 10.70 4.51
C VAL A 436 -18.10 10.00 4.35
N LEU A 437 -17.31 9.89 5.41
CA LEU A 437 -16.07 9.10 5.48
C LEU A 437 -16.33 7.77 6.17
N VAL A 438 -15.89 6.66 5.58
CA VAL A 438 -15.90 5.33 6.19
C VAL A 438 -14.48 4.83 6.37
N LYS A 439 -14.04 4.57 7.63
CA LYS A 439 -12.67 4.17 7.90
C LYS A 439 -12.51 3.25 9.11
N ALA A 440 -11.79 2.14 8.92
CA ALA A 440 -11.37 1.20 9.96
C ALA A 440 -10.16 0.37 9.51
N SER A 441 -9.62 -0.46 10.41
CA SER A 441 -8.64 -1.49 10.03
C SER A 441 -9.24 -2.55 9.12
N ARG A 442 -8.41 -3.18 8.28
CA ARG A 442 -8.82 -4.15 7.26
C ARG A 442 -9.68 -5.30 7.80
N SER A 443 -9.34 -5.83 8.97
CA SER A 443 -10.06 -6.92 9.63
C SER A 443 -11.47 -6.56 10.08
N GLU A 444 -11.79 -5.27 10.16
CA GLU A 444 -13.12 -4.77 10.52
C GLU A 444 -14.10 -4.79 9.34
N GLU A 445 -13.62 -5.03 8.11
CA GLU A 445 -14.43 -5.16 6.88
C GLU A 445 -15.38 -3.96 6.62
N PHE A 446 -14.94 -2.75 6.91
CA PHE A 446 -15.73 -1.53 6.68
C PHE A 446 -15.91 -1.21 5.19
N ASN A 447 -15.14 -1.84 4.31
CA ASN A 447 -15.40 -1.80 2.88
C ASN A 447 -16.81 -2.36 2.53
N LEU A 448 -17.23 -3.44 3.20
CA LEU A 448 -18.60 -3.99 3.02
C LEU A 448 -19.67 -3.02 3.56
N LEU A 449 -19.37 -2.34 4.67
CA LEU A 449 -20.27 -1.30 5.20
C LEU A 449 -20.40 -0.13 4.21
N ALA A 450 -19.30 0.33 3.64
CA ALA A 450 -19.32 1.40 2.62
C ALA A 450 -20.14 1.00 1.38
N ASP A 451 -20.01 -0.26 0.93
CA ASP A 451 -20.80 -0.79 -0.18
C ASP A 451 -22.30 -0.82 0.17
N LEU A 452 -22.67 -1.29 1.37
CA LEU A 452 -24.07 -1.30 1.85
C LEU A 452 -24.65 0.12 2.02
N ILE A 453 -23.87 1.08 2.52
CA ILE A 453 -24.28 2.49 2.59
C ILE A 453 -24.57 3.00 1.18
N LYS A 454 -23.72 2.72 0.22
CA LYS A 454 -23.88 3.12 -1.18
C LYS A 454 -25.15 2.53 -1.79
N GLU A 455 -25.41 1.23 -1.58
CA GLU A 455 -26.61 0.55 -2.05
C GLU A 455 -27.87 1.18 -1.41
N ARG A 456 -27.86 1.41 -0.09
CA ARG A 456 -29.00 1.99 0.62
C ARG A 456 -29.33 3.42 0.15
N LEU A 457 -28.30 4.24 -0.10
CA LEU A 457 -28.48 5.59 -0.66
C LEU A 457 -29.07 5.57 -2.08
N GLN A 458 -28.74 4.58 -2.90
CA GLN A 458 -29.33 4.41 -4.22
C GLN A 458 -30.81 4.01 -4.16
N GLU A 459 -31.20 3.21 -3.14
CA GLU A 459 -32.61 2.82 -2.91
C GLU A 459 -33.45 4.02 -2.45
N VAL A 460 -32.93 4.86 -1.56
CA VAL A 460 -33.65 6.03 -1.01
C VAL A 460 -33.78 7.16 -2.03
N GLY A 461 -32.83 7.26 -2.98
CA GLY A 461 -32.82 8.28 -4.03
C GLY A 461 -33.69 7.95 -5.25
N GLN A 462 -34.37 6.77 -5.26
CA GLN A 462 -35.37 6.37 -6.25
C GLN A 462 -36.78 6.63 -5.72
#